data_839032afdc9f4f9db087685e46414111
#
_entry.id   839032afdc9f4f9db087685e46414111
#
_cell.length_a   1.000
_cell.length_b   1.000
_cell.length_c   1.000
_cell.angle_alpha   90.00
_cell.angle_beta   90.00
_cell.angle_gamma   90.00
#
_symmetry.space_group_name_H-M   'P 1'
#
loop_
_entity.id
_entity.type
_entity.pdbx_description
1 polymer ?
#
loop_
_entity_poly.entity_id
_entity_poly.type
_entity_poly.pdbx_seq_one_letter_code
_entity_poly.pdbx_strand_id
1 'polypeptide(L)'
;ELLDENYFHAVFESTKGVAERIRSMSGLTMDGAELVSRTFSTQNPILVFGSLATESEKSEQKGFAHLLVGLFGAVRNPLAHAPKTNWPMSEQDALDILTLVSLIHRKLDRTLKANTAAL
;
A
#
# COMPACT_ATOMS: atom_id res chain seq x y z
N GLU A 1 -4.18 15.42 22.56
CA GLU A 1 -3.56 14.53 23.51
C GLU A 1 -2.27 13.93 22.97
N LEU A 2 -1.26 13.81 23.81
CA LEU A 2 0.06 13.32 23.38
C LEU A 2 0.01 11.90 22.80
N LEU A 3 -0.76 11.00 23.43
CA LEU A 3 -0.89 9.64 22.93
C LEU A 3 -1.57 9.59 21.57
N ASP A 4 -2.60 10.41 21.38
CA ASP A 4 -3.30 10.45 20.09
C ASP A 4 -2.38 10.98 18.98
N GLU A 5 -1.52 11.94 19.29
CA GLU A 5 -0.54 12.43 18.32
C GLU A 5 0.47 11.34 17.97
N ASN A 6 0.90 10.54 18.94
CA ASN A 6 1.83 9.44 18.68
C ASN A 6 1.22 8.38 17.77
N TYR A 7 -0.07 8.05 18.00
CA TYR A 7 -0.77 7.11 17.13
C TYR A 7 -0.95 7.68 15.73
N PHE A 8 -1.28 8.96 15.63
CA PHE A 8 -1.39 9.64 14.34
C PHE A 8 -0.08 9.53 13.56
N HIS A 9 1.04 9.88 14.20
CA HIS A 9 2.34 9.84 13.54
C HIS A 9 2.73 8.42 13.14
N ALA A 10 2.51 7.45 14.03
CA ALA A 10 2.86 6.06 13.73
C ALA A 10 2.10 5.56 12.49
N VAL A 11 0.81 5.83 12.44
CA VAL A 11 -0.03 5.39 11.32
C VAL A 11 0.36 6.13 10.04
N PHE A 12 0.50 7.45 10.11
CA PHE A 12 0.83 8.26 8.94
C PHE A 12 2.18 7.81 8.36
N GLU A 13 3.20 7.67 9.19
CA GLU A 13 4.53 7.28 8.72
C GLU A 13 4.54 5.84 8.19
N SER A 14 3.77 4.94 8.79
CA SER A 14 3.70 3.57 8.32
C SER A 14 3.07 3.46 6.93
N THR A 15 2.00 4.20 6.68
CA THR A 15 1.35 4.18 5.36
C THR A 15 2.20 4.90 4.32
N LYS A 16 2.87 5.97 4.71
CA LYS A 16 3.83 6.65 3.85
C LYS A 16 4.98 5.72 3.46
N GLY A 17 5.44 4.91 4.42
CA GLY A 17 6.50 3.94 4.18
C GLY A 17 6.11 2.86 3.17
N VAL A 18 4.84 2.46 3.14
CA VAL A 18 4.35 1.52 2.12
C VAL A 18 4.53 2.12 0.72
N ALA A 19 4.11 3.37 0.53
CA ALA A 19 4.25 4.03 -0.77
C ALA A 19 5.71 4.17 -1.18
N GLU A 20 6.56 4.55 -0.22
CA GLU A 20 8.00 4.69 -0.50
C GLU A 20 8.63 3.36 -0.90
N ARG A 21 8.23 2.28 -0.22
CA ARG A 21 8.73 0.95 -0.57
C ARG A 21 8.29 0.54 -1.97
N ILE A 22 7.04 0.77 -2.32
CA ILE A 22 6.53 0.44 -3.66
C ILE A 22 7.29 1.23 -4.72
N ARG A 23 7.56 2.52 -4.49
CA ARG A 23 8.36 3.31 -5.42
C ARG A 23 9.77 2.75 -5.55
N SER A 24 10.38 2.35 -4.45
CA SER A 24 11.71 1.75 -4.47
C SER A 24 11.73 0.45 -5.26
N MET A 25 10.75 -0.42 -5.06
CA MET A 25 10.69 -1.71 -5.74
C MET A 25 10.32 -1.59 -7.22
N SER A 26 9.45 -0.64 -7.56
CA SER A 26 8.94 -0.50 -8.93
C SER A 26 9.79 0.41 -9.79
N GLY A 27 10.53 1.31 -9.19
CA GLY A 27 11.28 2.33 -9.93
C GLY A 27 10.43 3.52 -10.39
N LEU A 28 9.16 3.53 -10.02
CA LEU A 28 8.26 4.63 -10.37
C LEU A 28 8.38 5.76 -9.35
N THR A 29 7.92 6.95 -9.75
CA THR A 29 8.04 8.15 -8.92
C THR A 29 6.70 8.74 -8.50
N MET A 30 5.59 8.30 -9.12
CA MET A 30 4.27 8.81 -8.77
C MET A 30 3.81 8.27 -7.41
N ASP A 31 2.64 8.67 -6.99
CA ASP A 31 2.10 8.33 -5.69
C ASP A 31 0.65 7.84 -5.82
N GLY A 32 0.10 7.35 -4.72
CA GLY A 32 -1.32 7.02 -4.60
C GLY A 32 -1.79 5.96 -5.58
N ALA A 33 -3.01 6.15 -6.08
CA ALA A 33 -3.66 5.17 -6.95
C ALA A 33 -2.89 4.97 -8.26
N GLU A 34 -2.27 6.00 -8.80
CA GLU A 34 -1.50 5.87 -10.04
C GLU A 34 -0.29 4.97 -9.83
N LEU A 35 0.43 5.15 -8.73
CA LEU A 35 1.56 4.28 -8.39
C LEU A 35 1.11 2.82 -8.32
N VAL A 36 0.01 2.57 -7.62
CA VAL A 36 -0.51 1.21 -7.41
C VAL A 36 -0.96 0.59 -8.73
N SER A 37 -1.74 1.33 -9.52
CA SER A 37 -2.28 0.76 -10.74
C SER A 37 -1.22 0.44 -11.78
N ARG A 38 -0.15 1.23 -11.83
CA ARG A 38 0.94 0.92 -12.75
C ARG A 38 1.81 -0.23 -12.25
N THR A 39 2.07 -0.27 -10.94
CA THR A 39 2.91 -1.31 -10.36
C THR A 39 2.28 -2.69 -10.48
N PHE A 40 0.98 -2.80 -10.21
CA PHE A 40 0.27 -4.07 -10.10
C PHE A 40 -0.76 -4.31 -11.21
N SER A 41 -0.61 -3.65 -12.35
CA SER A 41 -1.46 -3.89 -13.51
C SER A 41 -1.45 -5.37 -13.86
N THR A 42 -2.60 -5.93 -14.24
CA THR A 42 -2.65 -7.32 -14.70
C THR A 42 -2.26 -7.46 -16.16
N GLN A 43 -2.22 -6.37 -16.91
CA GLN A 43 -1.87 -6.40 -18.33
C GLN A 43 -0.39 -6.10 -18.55
N ASN A 44 0.17 -5.18 -17.79
CA ASN A 44 1.56 -4.78 -17.94
C ASN A 44 2.16 -4.50 -16.55
N PRO A 45 2.28 -5.53 -15.70
CA PRO A 45 2.72 -5.33 -14.32
C PRO A 45 4.23 -5.07 -14.24
N ILE A 46 4.62 -4.36 -13.17
CA ILE A 46 6.02 -4.23 -12.81
C ILE A 46 6.35 -5.25 -11.72
N LEU A 47 5.43 -5.44 -10.77
CA LEU A 47 5.56 -6.44 -9.71
C LEU A 47 4.41 -7.43 -9.82
N VAL A 48 4.70 -8.71 -9.59
CA VAL A 48 3.71 -9.77 -9.69
C VAL A 48 3.82 -10.72 -8.50
N PHE A 49 2.68 -11.30 -8.10
CA PHE A 49 2.65 -12.33 -7.08
C PHE A 49 2.84 -13.72 -7.67
N GLY A 50 2.54 -13.89 -8.94
CA GLY A 50 2.65 -15.16 -9.63
C GLY A 50 2.74 -14.92 -11.12
N SER A 51 2.38 -15.94 -11.90
CA SER A 51 2.50 -15.87 -13.36
C SER A 51 1.36 -15.10 -14.03
N LEU A 52 0.30 -14.78 -13.28
CA LEU A 52 -0.94 -14.20 -13.81
C LEU A 52 -1.61 -15.08 -14.87
N ALA A 53 -1.34 -16.39 -14.82
CA ALA A 53 -1.90 -17.33 -15.79
C ALA A 53 -3.31 -17.75 -15.45
N THR A 54 -3.66 -17.81 -14.17
CA THR A 54 -4.98 -18.25 -13.74
C THR A 54 -5.82 -17.07 -13.27
N GLU A 55 -7.14 -17.29 -13.24
CA GLU A 55 -8.05 -16.26 -12.73
C GLU A 55 -7.79 -15.97 -11.25
N SER A 56 -7.40 -16.98 -10.48
CA SER A 56 -7.07 -16.79 -9.07
C SER A 56 -5.84 -15.89 -8.91
N GLU A 57 -4.82 -16.08 -9.73
CA GLU A 57 -3.62 -15.24 -9.68
C GLU A 57 -3.93 -13.80 -10.07
N LYS A 58 -4.76 -13.63 -11.11
CA LYS A 58 -5.18 -12.28 -11.52
C LYS A 58 -6.01 -11.60 -10.42
N SER A 59 -6.89 -12.37 -9.77
CA SER A 59 -7.72 -11.84 -8.68
C SER A 59 -6.88 -11.42 -7.49
N GLU A 60 -5.86 -12.17 -7.14
CA GLU A 60 -4.95 -11.79 -6.05
C GLU A 60 -4.24 -10.49 -6.37
N GLN A 61 -3.74 -10.36 -7.61
CA GLN A 61 -3.06 -9.16 -8.06
C GLN A 61 -3.97 -7.94 -7.98
N LYS A 62 -5.18 -8.06 -8.55
CA LYS A 62 -6.16 -6.97 -8.52
C LYS A 62 -6.61 -6.63 -7.11
N GLY A 63 -6.87 -7.66 -6.30
CA GLY A 63 -7.34 -7.45 -4.93
C GLY A 63 -6.31 -6.74 -4.07
N PHE A 64 -5.05 -7.12 -4.22
CA PHE A 64 -3.98 -6.44 -3.50
C PHE A 64 -3.87 -4.97 -3.92
N ALA A 65 -3.98 -4.70 -5.22
CA ALA A 65 -3.97 -3.33 -5.71
C ALA A 65 -5.12 -2.52 -5.12
N HIS A 66 -6.33 -3.09 -5.08
CA HIS A 66 -7.48 -2.42 -4.48
C HIS A 66 -7.29 -2.17 -2.99
N LEU A 67 -6.69 -3.11 -2.28
CA LEU A 67 -6.39 -2.95 -0.86
C LEU A 67 -5.45 -1.76 -0.63
N LEU A 68 -4.42 -1.64 -1.45
CA LEU A 68 -3.47 -0.54 -1.35
C LEU A 68 -4.12 0.81 -1.67
N VAL A 69 -4.93 0.87 -2.72
CA VAL A 69 -5.65 2.10 -3.05
C VAL A 69 -6.58 2.50 -1.91
N GLY A 70 -7.27 1.50 -1.31
CA GLY A 70 -8.13 1.75 -0.15
C GLY A 70 -7.35 2.28 1.04
N LEU A 71 -6.19 1.70 1.32
CA LEU A 71 -5.36 2.16 2.42
C LEU A 71 -4.93 3.63 2.23
N PHE A 72 -4.44 3.96 1.04
CA PHE A 72 -4.01 5.33 0.76
C PHE A 72 -5.19 6.30 0.77
N GLY A 73 -6.32 5.89 0.20
CA GLY A 73 -7.50 6.75 0.12
C GLY A 73 -8.21 6.93 1.45
N ALA A 74 -8.28 5.88 2.27
CA ALA A 74 -9.03 5.93 3.51
C ALA A 74 -8.20 6.39 4.71
N VAL A 75 -6.89 6.18 4.66
CA VAL A 75 -6.02 6.43 5.83
C VAL A 75 -5.02 7.52 5.53
N ARG A 76 -4.10 7.28 4.58
CA ARG A 76 -2.99 8.20 4.34
C ARG A 76 -3.45 9.58 3.87
N ASN A 77 -4.36 9.62 2.88
CA ASN A 77 -4.77 10.90 2.32
C ASN A 77 -5.50 11.78 3.33
N PRO A 78 -6.49 11.27 4.10
CA PRO A 78 -7.11 12.08 5.13
C PRO A 78 -6.10 12.59 6.16
N LEU A 79 -5.17 11.76 6.60
CA LEU A 79 -4.17 12.17 7.60
C LEU A 79 -3.22 13.24 7.06
N ALA A 80 -2.92 13.21 5.76
CA ALA A 80 -2.04 14.19 5.15
C ALA A 80 -2.69 15.57 5.04
N HIS A 81 -4.01 15.64 4.93
CA HIS A 81 -4.72 16.88 4.66
C HIS A 81 -5.51 17.42 5.85
N ALA A 82 -5.80 16.61 6.85
CA ALA A 82 -6.56 17.04 8.01
C ALA A 82 -5.64 17.46 9.15
N PRO A 83 -5.97 18.51 9.90
CA PRO A 83 -5.25 18.81 11.13
C PRO A 83 -5.39 17.64 12.10
N LYS A 84 -4.33 17.37 12.87
CA LYS A 84 -4.34 16.28 13.86
C LYS A 84 -5.49 16.38 14.84
N THR A 85 -5.87 17.60 15.21
CA THR A 85 -6.96 17.82 16.15
C THR A 85 -8.32 17.44 15.57
N ASN A 86 -8.44 17.43 14.24
CA ASN A 86 -9.69 17.10 13.56
C ASN A 86 -9.70 15.66 13.03
N TRP A 87 -8.66 14.90 13.30
CA TRP A 87 -8.58 13.51 12.86
C TRP A 87 -7.99 12.66 13.98
N PRO A 88 -8.78 12.43 15.03
CA PRO A 88 -8.28 11.64 16.17
C PRO A 88 -7.99 10.21 15.75
N MET A 89 -6.95 9.64 16.34
CA MET A 89 -6.55 8.27 16.09
C MET A 89 -6.56 7.50 17.40
N SER A 90 -7.50 6.57 17.56
CA SER A 90 -7.55 5.72 18.75
C SER A 90 -6.44 4.68 18.69
N GLU A 91 -6.09 4.15 19.88
CA GLU A 91 -5.13 3.05 19.95
C GLU A 91 -5.59 1.85 19.14
N GLN A 92 -6.88 1.48 19.26
CA GLN A 92 -7.41 0.32 18.56
C GLN A 92 -7.31 0.50 17.04
N ASP A 93 -7.72 1.67 16.53
CA ASP A 93 -7.62 1.92 15.09
C ASP A 93 -6.18 1.93 14.62
N ALA A 94 -5.28 2.53 15.41
CA ALA A 94 -3.86 2.56 15.07
C ALA A 94 -3.29 1.15 15.01
N LEU A 95 -3.60 0.31 15.99
CA LEU A 95 -3.12 -1.06 16.01
C LEU A 95 -3.64 -1.86 14.81
N ASP A 96 -4.91 -1.70 14.48
CA ASP A 96 -5.50 -2.40 13.34
C ASP A 96 -4.84 -1.98 12.02
N ILE A 97 -4.61 -0.69 11.85
CA ILE A 97 -3.95 -0.19 10.63
C ILE A 97 -2.50 -0.66 10.56
N LEU A 98 -1.77 -0.60 11.67
CA LEU A 98 -0.37 -1.07 11.69
C LEU A 98 -0.29 -2.57 11.41
N THR A 99 -1.27 -3.34 11.89
CA THR A 99 -1.33 -4.77 11.60
C THR A 99 -1.57 -5.01 10.11
N LEU A 100 -2.47 -4.23 9.49
CA LEU A 100 -2.71 -4.30 8.07
C LEU A 100 -1.45 -3.94 7.27
N VAL A 101 -0.76 -2.88 7.68
CA VAL A 101 0.50 -2.48 7.03
C VAL A 101 1.54 -3.60 7.12
N SER A 102 1.60 -4.28 8.26
CA SER A 102 2.49 -5.43 8.42
C SER A 102 2.17 -6.54 7.42
N LEU A 103 0.89 -6.86 7.24
CA LEU A 103 0.46 -7.83 6.24
C LEU A 103 0.87 -7.40 4.83
N ILE A 104 0.69 -6.12 4.53
CA ILE A 104 1.04 -5.58 3.22
C ILE A 104 2.54 -5.76 2.96
N HIS A 105 3.39 -5.48 3.93
CA HIS A 105 4.83 -5.68 3.76
C HIS A 105 5.17 -7.15 3.52
N ARG A 106 4.52 -8.08 4.23
CA ARG A 106 4.75 -9.50 3.98
C ARG A 106 4.31 -9.92 2.59
N LYS A 107 3.23 -9.33 2.06
CA LYS A 107 2.82 -9.59 0.69
C LYS A 107 3.80 -9.01 -0.31
N LEU A 108 4.28 -7.81 -0.06
CA LEU A 108 5.31 -7.21 -0.92
C LEU A 108 6.58 -8.05 -0.94
N ASP A 109 6.93 -8.69 0.18
CA ASP A 109 8.09 -9.58 0.24
C ASP A 109 7.97 -10.75 -0.74
N ARG A 110 6.76 -11.13 -1.12
CA ARG A 110 6.51 -12.26 -2.02
C ARG A 110 6.42 -11.86 -3.48
N THR A 111 6.44 -10.57 -3.79
CA THR A 111 6.36 -10.14 -5.18
C THR A 111 7.70 -10.30 -5.87
N LEU A 112 7.63 -10.53 -7.18
CA LEU A 112 8.80 -10.58 -8.05
C LEU A 112 8.62 -9.53 -9.13
N LYS A 113 9.75 -9.04 -9.68
CA LYS A 113 9.67 -8.15 -10.84
C LYS A 113 9.18 -8.96 -12.04
N ALA A 114 8.29 -8.36 -12.82
CA ALA A 114 7.81 -9.02 -14.02
C ALA A 114 8.99 -9.25 -14.96
N ASN A 115 9.07 -10.47 -15.50
CA ASN A 115 10.18 -10.85 -16.36
C ASN A 115 9.90 -10.42 -17.79
N THR A 116 10.31 -9.20 -18.14
CA THR A 116 10.13 -8.69 -19.50
C THR A 116 11.03 -9.38 -20.50
N ALA A 117 12.13 -9.98 -20.05
CA ALA A 117 13.05 -10.69 -20.94
C ALA A 117 12.44 -11.99 -21.47
N ALA A 118 11.42 -12.50 -20.82
CA ALA A 118 10.71 -13.70 -21.26
C ALA A 118 9.63 -13.41 -22.30
N LEU A 119 9.41 -12.16 -22.60
CA LEU A 119 8.34 -11.73 -23.52
C LEU A 119 8.85 -11.64 -24.98
#